data_8cc6aa99790fffc50b37c9845be072be
#
_entry.id   8cc6aa99790fffc50b37c9845be072be
#
_cell.length_a   1.000
_cell.length_b   1.000
_cell.length_c   1.000
_cell.angle_alpha   90.00
_cell.angle_beta   90.00
_cell.angle_gamma   90.00
#
_symmetry.space_group_name_H-M   'P 1'
#
loop_
_entity.id
_entity.type
_entity.pdbx_description
1 polymer ?
#
loop_
_entity_poly.entity_id
_entity_poly.type
_entity_poly.pdbx_seq_one_letter_code
_entity_poly.pdbx_strand_id
1 'polypeptide(L)'
;MGFSYAPRIKNLKKQSLYQFKGNKLGTASKWAIRPDKYINQDIIIENWDAILRLVATIKLKETTASDIFRRLNSYSRQHSLYKAMKAFGQIMKTLFILRYIDDLELRQSIEAQLNKVELANRFTRAIAVGNPREYTQGAKEDQEIAEACNRLIKNSIICWNYLYLTRKLGQTENIEAREKLLKTIATHSPIAWAHINMLGEYDFSDEILQDSTGILPPK
;
A
#
# COMPACT_ATOMS: atom_id res chain seq x y z
N MET A 1 -7.26 -5.39 13.00
CA MET A 1 -6.26 -4.36 12.63
C MET A 1 -6.94 -3.38 11.68
N GLY A 2 -6.91 -2.09 11.99
CA GLY A 2 -7.42 -1.04 11.10
C GLY A 2 -6.32 -0.59 10.14
N PHE A 3 -6.61 -0.58 8.84
CA PHE A 3 -5.74 0.04 7.85
C PHE A 3 -6.26 1.43 7.54
N SER A 4 -5.35 2.43 7.47
CA SER A 4 -5.69 3.77 7.02
C SER A 4 -5.30 3.93 5.56
N TYR A 5 -6.24 4.39 4.73
CA TYR A 5 -5.93 4.76 3.35
C TYR A 5 -5.25 6.13 3.35
N ALA A 6 -3.98 6.17 3.01
CA ALA A 6 -3.15 7.36 3.02
C ALA A 6 -2.32 7.46 1.72
N PRO A 7 -2.92 7.95 0.63
CA PRO A 7 -2.24 8.05 -0.65
C PRO A 7 -1.21 9.19 -0.67
N ARG A 8 -0.12 9.01 -1.39
CA ARG A 8 0.81 10.11 -1.70
C ARG A 8 0.14 11.15 -2.59
N ILE A 9 0.31 12.42 -2.26
CA ILE A 9 -0.19 13.53 -3.06
C ILE A 9 0.93 14.05 -3.97
N LYS A 10 0.88 13.73 -5.26
CA LYS A 10 1.92 14.10 -6.24
C LYS A 10 2.02 15.61 -6.49
N ASN A 11 0.90 16.31 -6.60
CA ASN A 11 0.84 17.73 -6.95
C ASN A 11 -0.08 18.46 -5.97
N LEU A 12 0.44 18.79 -4.79
CA LEU A 12 -0.35 19.42 -3.72
C LEU A 12 -0.98 20.74 -4.18
N LYS A 13 -0.25 21.57 -4.93
CA LYS A 13 -0.74 22.86 -5.46
C LYS A 13 -1.93 22.75 -6.42
N LYS A 14 -2.13 21.57 -7.03
CA LYS A 14 -3.25 21.31 -7.96
C LYS A 14 -4.44 20.63 -7.27
N GLN A 15 -4.36 20.38 -5.97
CA GLN A 15 -5.44 19.75 -5.24
C GLN A 15 -6.49 20.78 -4.85
N SER A 16 -7.75 20.47 -5.10
CA SER A 16 -8.87 21.29 -4.65
C SER A 16 -9.22 20.97 -3.21
N LEU A 17 -9.39 22.02 -2.43
CA LEU A 17 -9.96 21.96 -1.09
C LEU A 17 -11.43 22.41 -1.15
N TYR A 18 -12.24 21.82 -0.30
CA TYR A 18 -13.67 22.02 -0.31
C TYR A 18 -14.14 22.62 1.02
N GLN A 19 -15.17 23.48 0.94
CA GLN A 19 -15.88 24.01 2.12
C GLN A 19 -17.39 23.84 1.92
N PHE A 20 -18.14 23.91 3.01
CA PHE A 20 -19.59 23.88 2.93
C PHE A 20 -20.13 25.18 2.34
N LYS A 21 -21.17 25.05 1.48
CA LYS A 21 -21.88 26.18 0.91
C LYS A 21 -22.57 26.96 2.04
N GLY A 22 -22.37 28.26 2.09
CA GLY A 22 -22.97 29.12 3.15
C GLY A 22 -22.06 29.43 4.33
N ASN A 23 -20.99 28.71 4.54
CA ASN A 23 -19.98 29.11 5.51
C ASN A 23 -19.23 30.35 5.02
N LYS A 24 -19.65 31.53 5.51
CA LYS A 24 -18.83 32.73 5.40
C LYS A 24 -17.65 32.54 6.37
N LEU A 25 -16.55 32.02 5.88
CA LEU A 25 -15.29 32.01 6.62
C LEU A 25 -14.90 33.47 6.86
N GLY A 26 -15.32 34.01 8.03
CA GLY A 26 -14.85 35.31 8.47
C GLY A 26 -13.34 35.34 8.44
N THR A 27 -12.74 36.43 7.99
CA THR A 27 -11.27 36.61 7.92
C THR A 27 -10.48 35.57 7.11
N ALA A 28 -11.13 34.77 6.24
CA ALA A 28 -10.48 33.81 5.34
C ALA A 28 -9.39 34.46 4.45
N SER A 29 -9.37 35.80 4.36
CA SER A 29 -8.34 36.56 3.66
C SER A 29 -6.93 36.38 4.26
N LYS A 30 -6.82 35.91 5.51
CA LYS A 30 -5.55 35.70 6.22
C LYS A 30 -5.05 34.25 6.12
N TRP A 31 -5.79 33.33 5.54
CA TRP A 31 -5.37 31.95 5.45
C TRP A 31 -4.41 31.73 4.28
N ALA A 32 -3.30 31.07 4.57
CA ALA A 32 -2.31 30.70 3.56
C ALA A 32 -2.85 29.72 2.50
N ILE A 33 -3.81 28.89 2.91
CA ILE A 33 -4.48 27.90 2.05
C ILE A 33 -5.97 28.14 2.11
N ARG A 34 -6.59 28.34 0.93
CA ARG A 34 -8.02 28.63 0.83
C ARG A 34 -8.75 27.53 0.07
N PRO A 35 -9.95 27.13 0.55
CA PRO A 35 -10.83 26.28 -0.23
C PRO A 35 -11.25 26.97 -1.53
N ASP A 36 -11.19 26.24 -2.64
CA ASP A 36 -11.53 26.72 -3.97
C ASP A 36 -12.87 26.18 -4.47
N LYS A 37 -13.47 25.21 -3.76
CA LYS A 37 -14.72 24.55 -4.16
C LYS A 37 -15.69 24.40 -2.99
N TYR A 38 -16.96 24.17 -3.33
CA TYR A 38 -18.03 24.00 -2.36
C TYR A 38 -18.60 22.60 -2.38
N ILE A 39 -19.03 22.14 -1.21
CA ILE A 39 -19.77 20.89 -1.01
C ILE A 39 -21.22 21.25 -0.74
N ASN A 40 -22.13 20.55 -1.42
CA ASN A 40 -23.53 20.57 -1.06
C ASN A 40 -23.77 19.60 0.10
N GLN A 41 -23.99 20.13 1.31
CA GLN A 41 -24.24 19.32 2.50
C GLN A 41 -25.64 18.68 2.49
N ASP A 42 -26.62 19.31 1.85
CA ASP A 42 -28.01 18.85 1.87
C ASP A 42 -28.13 17.47 1.25
N ILE A 43 -27.44 17.22 0.13
CA ILE A 43 -27.46 15.91 -0.52
C ILE A 43 -26.83 14.80 0.36
N ILE A 44 -25.91 15.15 1.26
CA ILE A 44 -25.34 14.19 2.22
C ILE A 44 -26.39 13.88 3.29
N ILE A 45 -27.05 14.92 3.83
CA ILE A 45 -28.07 14.78 4.87
C ILE A 45 -29.25 13.97 4.35
N GLU A 46 -29.77 14.32 3.17
CA GLU A 46 -30.89 13.60 2.54
C GLU A 46 -30.60 12.11 2.27
N ASN A 47 -29.35 11.75 2.04
CA ASN A 47 -28.95 10.36 1.77
C ASN A 47 -28.20 9.71 2.94
N TRP A 48 -28.25 10.31 4.15
CA TRP A 48 -27.46 9.85 5.28
C TRP A 48 -27.77 8.41 5.68
N ASP A 49 -29.04 8.05 5.77
CA ASP A 49 -29.46 6.70 6.08
C ASP A 49 -28.97 5.65 5.06
N ALA A 50 -28.97 6.02 3.78
CA ALA A 50 -28.47 5.14 2.73
C ALA A 50 -26.95 4.94 2.85
N ILE A 51 -26.21 6.00 3.23
CA ILE A 51 -24.76 5.93 3.51
C ILE A 51 -24.50 5.03 4.72
N LEU A 52 -25.27 5.20 5.80
CA LEU A 52 -25.11 4.36 7.01
C LEU A 52 -25.42 2.89 6.74
N ARG A 53 -26.48 2.58 5.98
CA ARG A 53 -26.80 1.20 5.58
C ARG A 53 -25.64 0.58 4.79
N LEU A 54 -25.07 1.31 3.86
CA LEU A 54 -23.92 0.86 3.06
C LEU A 54 -22.70 0.56 3.93
N VAL A 55 -22.38 1.42 4.91
CA VAL A 55 -21.28 1.21 5.85
C VAL A 55 -21.58 0.02 6.77
N ALA A 56 -22.82 -0.13 7.24
CA ALA A 56 -23.23 -1.24 8.09
C ALA A 56 -23.09 -2.59 7.34
N THR A 57 -23.51 -2.65 6.09
CA THR A 57 -23.38 -3.85 5.24
C THR A 57 -21.91 -4.30 5.10
N ILE A 58 -20.98 -3.34 4.97
CA ILE A 58 -19.54 -3.66 4.94
C ILE A 58 -19.06 -4.15 6.32
N LYS A 59 -19.45 -3.47 7.40
CA LYS A 59 -19.04 -3.85 8.76
C LYS A 59 -19.55 -5.22 9.20
N LEU A 60 -20.76 -5.55 8.81
CA LEU A 60 -21.38 -6.86 9.07
C LEU A 60 -20.82 -7.97 8.17
N LYS A 61 -19.93 -7.63 7.22
CA LYS A 61 -19.32 -8.57 6.25
C LYS A 61 -20.34 -9.27 5.34
N GLU A 62 -21.52 -8.69 5.15
CA GLU A 62 -22.53 -9.20 4.22
C GLU A 62 -22.11 -9.03 2.75
N THR A 63 -21.25 -8.04 2.49
CA THR A 63 -20.65 -7.81 1.18
C THR A 63 -19.25 -7.18 1.32
N THR A 64 -18.46 -7.27 0.25
CA THR A 64 -17.13 -6.68 0.24
C THR A 64 -17.20 -5.20 -0.17
N ALA A 65 -16.25 -4.39 0.33
CA ALA A 65 -16.10 -3.01 -0.12
C ALA A 65 -15.91 -2.92 -1.64
N SER A 66 -15.22 -3.88 -2.24
CA SER A 66 -14.99 -3.98 -3.68
C SER A 66 -16.31 -4.13 -4.47
N ASP A 67 -17.23 -4.98 -4.00
CA ASP A 67 -18.52 -5.17 -4.65
C ASP A 67 -19.39 -3.93 -4.57
N ILE A 68 -19.36 -3.25 -3.41
CA ILE A 68 -20.06 -1.98 -3.23
C ILE A 68 -19.50 -0.91 -4.18
N PHE A 69 -18.19 -0.75 -4.26
CA PHE A 69 -17.59 0.22 -5.19
C PHE A 69 -17.92 -0.10 -6.64
N ARG A 70 -17.93 -1.38 -7.01
CA ARG A 70 -18.36 -1.81 -8.36
C ARG A 70 -19.79 -1.40 -8.64
N ARG A 71 -20.72 -1.63 -7.71
CA ARG A 71 -22.13 -1.23 -7.83
C ARG A 71 -22.28 0.30 -7.89
N LEU A 72 -21.59 1.04 -7.01
CA LEU A 72 -21.64 2.50 -7.04
C LEU A 72 -21.10 3.08 -8.35
N ASN A 73 -20.07 2.48 -8.93
CA ASN A 73 -19.54 2.89 -10.22
C ASN A 73 -20.46 2.54 -11.40
N SER A 74 -21.33 1.54 -11.25
CA SER A 74 -22.34 1.18 -12.26
C SER A 74 -23.56 2.11 -12.23
N TYR A 75 -23.77 2.86 -11.15
CA TYR A 75 -24.84 3.82 -11.06
C TYR A 75 -24.61 5.01 -12.00
N SER A 76 -25.70 5.56 -12.52
CA SER A 76 -25.61 6.79 -13.28
C SER A 76 -24.99 7.90 -12.39
N ARG A 77 -24.23 8.81 -13.00
CA ARG A 77 -23.65 9.97 -12.28
C ARG A 77 -24.72 10.89 -11.67
N GLN A 78 -25.97 10.71 -12.04
CA GLN A 78 -27.12 11.46 -11.52
C GLN A 78 -27.75 10.80 -10.30
N HIS A 79 -27.40 9.55 -9.97
CA HIS A 79 -27.96 8.85 -8.83
C HIS A 79 -27.63 9.60 -7.51
N SER A 80 -28.65 9.81 -6.66
CA SER A 80 -28.51 10.62 -5.44
C SER A 80 -27.45 10.08 -4.49
N LEU A 81 -27.45 8.77 -4.22
CA LEU A 81 -26.46 8.12 -3.36
C LEU A 81 -25.03 8.27 -3.92
N TYR A 82 -24.84 8.16 -5.25
CA TYR A 82 -23.53 8.41 -5.85
C TYR A 82 -23.04 9.84 -5.60
N LYS A 83 -23.93 10.84 -5.80
CA LYS A 83 -23.62 12.25 -5.54
C LYS A 83 -23.31 12.50 -4.06
N ALA A 84 -24.09 11.91 -3.16
CA ALA A 84 -23.89 12.02 -1.71
C ALA A 84 -22.55 11.40 -1.27
N MET A 85 -22.22 10.18 -1.73
CA MET A 85 -20.93 9.54 -1.47
C MET A 85 -19.77 10.34 -2.04
N LYS A 86 -19.92 10.93 -3.23
CA LYS A 86 -18.91 11.82 -3.81
C LYS A 86 -18.70 13.08 -2.96
N ALA A 87 -19.78 13.72 -2.51
CA ALA A 87 -19.72 14.90 -1.64
C ALA A 87 -19.08 14.56 -0.28
N PHE A 88 -19.45 13.44 0.33
CA PHE A 88 -18.83 12.96 1.55
C PHE A 88 -17.33 12.66 1.36
N GLY A 89 -16.95 12.02 0.26
CA GLY A 89 -15.56 11.79 -0.11
C GLY A 89 -14.74 13.08 -0.29
N GLN A 90 -15.36 14.17 -0.72
CA GLN A 90 -14.70 15.48 -0.82
C GLN A 90 -14.37 16.07 0.56
N ILE A 91 -15.19 15.83 1.59
CA ILE A 91 -14.88 16.20 2.98
C ILE A 91 -13.65 15.42 3.44
N MET A 92 -13.68 14.09 3.29
CA MET A 92 -12.57 13.22 3.71
C MET A 92 -11.27 13.55 2.99
N LYS A 93 -11.35 13.84 1.68
CA LYS A 93 -10.21 14.30 0.89
C LYS A 93 -9.63 15.60 1.44
N THR A 94 -10.47 16.57 1.75
CA THR A 94 -10.02 17.87 2.28
C THR A 94 -9.34 17.70 3.63
N LEU A 95 -9.93 16.94 4.54
CA LEU A 95 -9.34 16.63 5.85
C LEU A 95 -8.00 15.93 5.70
N PHE A 96 -7.90 14.95 4.79
CA PHE A 96 -6.64 14.26 4.52
C PHE A 96 -5.57 15.20 3.96
N ILE A 97 -5.92 16.10 3.00
CA ILE A 97 -4.97 17.06 2.44
C ILE A 97 -4.46 18.02 3.52
N LEU A 98 -5.33 18.54 4.38
CA LEU A 98 -4.93 19.42 5.49
C LEU A 98 -3.99 18.70 6.45
N ARG A 99 -4.33 17.46 6.84
CA ARG A 99 -3.46 16.64 7.67
C ARG A 99 -2.14 16.32 6.98
N TYR A 100 -2.16 16.02 5.69
CA TYR A 100 -0.95 15.74 4.90
C TYR A 100 0.00 16.95 4.84
N ILE A 101 -0.53 18.18 4.87
CA ILE A 101 0.27 19.41 4.89
C ILE A 101 0.91 19.63 6.25
N ASP A 102 0.15 19.42 7.32
CA ASP A 102 0.55 19.72 8.69
C ASP A 102 1.44 18.63 9.30
N ASP A 103 1.13 17.37 9.04
CA ASP A 103 1.77 16.19 9.64
C ASP A 103 2.98 15.71 8.81
N LEU A 104 4.18 16.09 9.25
CA LEU A 104 5.44 15.66 8.60
C LEU A 104 5.69 14.15 8.77
N GLU A 105 5.37 13.57 9.93
CA GLU A 105 5.57 12.16 10.21
C GLU A 105 4.69 11.29 9.33
N LEU A 106 3.43 11.71 9.12
CA LEU A 106 2.54 11.05 8.18
C LEU A 106 3.12 11.04 6.76
N ARG A 107 3.66 12.17 6.28
CA ARG A 107 4.28 12.24 4.95
C ARG A 107 5.47 11.29 4.83
N GLN A 108 6.36 11.29 5.82
CA GLN A 108 7.53 10.41 5.85
C GLN A 108 7.13 8.94 5.89
N SER A 109 6.11 8.60 6.67
CA SER A 109 5.57 7.24 6.73
C SER A 109 5.00 6.79 5.38
N ILE A 110 4.24 7.64 4.70
CA ILE A 110 3.67 7.37 3.36
C ILE A 110 4.80 7.16 2.34
N GLU A 111 5.83 8.02 2.32
CA GLU A 111 6.99 7.86 1.44
C GLU A 111 7.76 6.56 1.71
N ALA A 112 7.99 6.24 2.98
CA ALA A 112 8.67 5.01 3.34
C ALA A 112 7.91 3.75 2.87
N GLN A 113 6.58 3.73 2.99
CA GLN A 113 5.76 2.64 2.50
C GLN A 113 5.76 2.57 0.96
N LEU A 114 5.68 3.71 0.27
CA LEU A 114 5.74 3.76 -1.18
C LEU A 114 7.07 3.24 -1.72
N ASN A 115 8.19 3.63 -1.10
CA ASN A 115 9.52 3.14 -1.46
C ASN A 115 9.62 1.61 -1.32
N LYS A 116 8.98 1.01 -0.30
CA LYS A 116 8.90 -0.45 -0.15
C LYS A 116 8.12 -1.10 -1.30
N VAL A 117 6.99 -0.51 -1.69
CA VAL A 117 6.20 -1.00 -2.82
C VAL A 117 6.98 -0.89 -4.14
N GLU A 118 7.67 0.24 -4.37
CA GLU A 118 8.51 0.41 -5.56
C GLU A 118 9.67 -0.58 -5.59
N LEU A 119 10.29 -0.85 -4.45
CA LEU A 119 11.34 -1.86 -4.32
C LEU A 119 10.80 -3.27 -4.62
N ALA A 120 9.61 -3.61 -4.08
CA ALA A 120 8.96 -4.88 -4.35
C ALA A 120 8.60 -5.05 -5.84
N ASN A 121 8.16 -3.97 -6.50
CA ASN A 121 7.89 -3.97 -7.95
C ASN A 121 9.18 -4.15 -8.78
N ARG A 122 10.29 -3.53 -8.37
CA ARG A 122 11.60 -3.77 -9.02
C ARG A 122 12.04 -5.21 -8.83
N PHE A 123 11.88 -5.77 -7.64
CA PHE A 123 12.19 -7.15 -7.35
C PHE A 123 11.36 -8.10 -8.23
N THR A 124 10.05 -7.89 -8.32
CA THR A 124 9.19 -8.69 -9.20
C THR A 124 9.69 -8.68 -10.65
N ARG A 125 10.13 -7.52 -11.15
CA ARG A 125 10.71 -7.45 -12.49
C ARG A 125 12.06 -8.16 -12.64
N ALA A 126 12.86 -8.20 -11.57
CA ALA A 126 14.16 -8.87 -11.59
C ALA A 126 14.04 -10.39 -11.64
N ILE A 127 12.99 -10.96 -11.03
CA ILE A 127 12.76 -12.42 -11.02
C ILE A 127 11.89 -12.91 -12.19
N ALA A 128 11.20 -12.00 -12.88
CA ALA A 128 10.33 -12.39 -14.00
C ALA A 128 11.16 -12.87 -15.19
N VAL A 129 10.80 -14.04 -15.72
CA VAL A 129 11.39 -14.60 -16.92
C VAL A 129 10.69 -14.01 -18.14
N GLY A 130 11.45 -13.57 -19.15
CA GLY A 130 10.93 -12.98 -20.38
C GLY A 130 10.74 -11.45 -20.27
N ASN A 131 9.67 -10.91 -20.87
CA ASN A 131 9.39 -9.49 -20.79
C ASN A 131 8.64 -9.13 -19.49
N PRO A 132 9.30 -8.52 -18.50
CA PRO A 132 8.67 -8.23 -17.21
C PRO A 132 7.62 -7.11 -17.26
N ARG A 133 7.38 -6.51 -18.42
CA ARG A 133 6.42 -5.43 -18.62
C ARG A 133 5.11 -5.88 -19.27
N GLU A 134 5.10 -7.07 -19.83
CA GLU A 134 3.95 -7.62 -20.55
C GLU A 134 3.67 -9.03 -20.09
N TYR A 135 2.40 -9.35 -19.95
CA TYR A 135 1.99 -10.74 -19.82
C TYR A 135 2.06 -11.38 -21.20
N THR A 136 2.96 -12.34 -21.35
CA THR A 136 3.14 -13.07 -22.62
C THR A 136 2.14 -14.21 -22.78
N GLN A 137 1.50 -14.62 -21.70
CA GLN A 137 0.48 -15.67 -21.70
C GLN A 137 -0.85 -15.13 -22.23
N GLY A 138 -1.44 -15.84 -23.19
CA GLY A 138 -2.71 -15.45 -23.80
C GLY A 138 -3.94 -15.73 -22.94
N ALA A 139 -3.91 -16.80 -22.15
CA ALA A 139 -5.02 -17.20 -21.29
C ALA A 139 -4.89 -16.56 -19.90
N LYS A 140 -6.04 -16.24 -19.31
CA LYS A 140 -6.11 -15.65 -17.96
C LYS A 140 -5.55 -16.59 -16.89
N GLU A 141 -5.86 -17.87 -16.99
CA GLU A 141 -5.41 -18.91 -16.08
C GLU A 141 -3.88 -19.02 -16.07
N ASP A 142 -3.24 -18.96 -17.23
CA ASP A 142 -1.78 -18.98 -17.34
C ASP A 142 -1.13 -17.74 -16.74
N GLN A 143 -1.77 -16.58 -16.88
CA GLN A 143 -1.31 -15.33 -16.25
C GLN A 143 -1.40 -15.41 -14.72
N GLU A 144 -2.48 -16.00 -14.18
CA GLU A 144 -2.65 -16.20 -12.74
C GLU A 144 -1.61 -17.19 -12.17
N ILE A 145 -1.32 -18.27 -12.92
CA ILE A 145 -0.27 -19.23 -12.54
C ILE A 145 1.11 -18.57 -12.57
N ALA A 146 1.44 -17.83 -13.61
CA ALA A 146 2.72 -17.12 -13.74
C ALA A 146 2.90 -16.11 -12.60
N GLU A 147 1.85 -15.37 -12.22
CA GLU A 147 1.90 -14.45 -11.10
C GLU A 147 2.10 -15.20 -9.77
N ALA A 148 1.40 -16.32 -9.57
CA ALA A 148 1.55 -17.15 -8.37
C ALA A 148 2.98 -17.69 -8.24
N CYS A 149 3.59 -18.19 -9.33
CA CYS A 149 4.98 -18.64 -9.36
C CYS A 149 5.96 -17.50 -9.04
N ASN A 150 5.80 -16.34 -9.66
CA ASN A 150 6.63 -15.17 -9.37
C ASN A 150 6.51 -14.73 -7.90
N ARG A 151 5.31 -14.82 -7.33
CA ARG A 151 5.06 -14.52 -5.91
C ARG A 151 5.74 -15.53 -5.00
N LEU A 152 5.69 -16.81 -5.35
CA LEU A 152 6.36 -17.87 -4.59
C LEU A 152 7.87 -17.65 -4.56
N ILE A 153 8.51 -17.45 -5.73
CA ILE A 153 9.96 -17.20 -5.83
C ILE A 153 10.35 -15.96 -5.01
N LYS A 154 9.62 -14.87 -5.16
CA LYS A 154 9.86 -13.65 -4.41
C LYS A 154 9.78 -13.87 -2.89
N ASN A 155 8.74 -14.55 -2.43
CA ASN A 155 8.55 -14.83 -1.02
C ASN A 155 9.61 -15.77 -0.46
N SER A 156 10.06 -16.76 -1.23
CA SER A 156 11.15 -17.66 -0.84
C SER A 156 12.46 -16.89 -0.64
N ILE A 157 12.80 -15.99 -1.55
CA ILE A 157 14.01 -15.16 -1.42
C ILE A 157 13.91 -14.23 -0.20
N ILE A 158 12.75 -13.60 0.03
CA ILE A 158 12.54 -12.74 1.20
C ILE A 158 12.64 -13.55 2.49
N CYS A 159 12.04 -14.74 2.52
CA CYS A 159 12.12 -15.64 3.67
C CYS A 159 13.57 -16.03 3.95
N TRP A 160 14.33 -16.41 2.93
CA TRP A 160 15.74 -16.73 3.06
C TRP A 160 16.55 -15.54 3.62
N ASN A 161 16.36 -14.35 3.07
CA ASN A 161 17.00 -13.13 3.58
C ASN A 161 16.69 -12.90 5.07
N TYR A 162 15.42 -13.09 5.45
CA TYR A 162 14.99 -12.93 6.83
C TYR A 162 15.69 -13.93 7.76
N LEU A 163 15.71 -15.20 7.38
CA LEU A 163 16.35 -16.26 8.15
C LEU A 163 17.86 -16.02 8.27
N TYR A 164 18.52 -15.66 7.17
CA TYR A 164 19.94 -15.33 7.15
C TYR A 164 20.28 -14.16 8.09
N LEU A 165 19.52 -13.07 8.01
CA LEU A 165 19.72 -11.90 8.86
C LEU A 165 19.47 -12.23 10.34
N THR A 166 18.45 -13.01 10.63
CA THR A 166 18.14 -13.46 12.01
C THR A 166 19.26 -14.29 12.59
N ARG A 167 19.79 -15.24 11.82
CA ARG A 167 20.95 -16.04 12.22
C ARG A 167 22.19 -15.18 12.46
N LYS A 168 22.46 -14.26 11.53
CA LYS A 168 23.61 -13.34 11.65
C LYS A 168 23.52 -12.48 12.91
N LEU A 169 22.35 -11.99 13.25
CA LEU A 169 22.10 -11.27 14.51
C LEU A 169 22.31 -12.15 15.73
N GLY A 170 21.86 -13.40 15.70
CA GLY A 170 22.05 -14.36 16.79
C GLY A 170 23.51 -14.75 17.01
N GLN A 171 24.31 -14.81 15.95
CA GLN A 171 25.74 -15.13 15.99
C GLN A 171 26.63 -13.91 16.36
N THR A 172 26.09 -12.72 16.37
CA THR A 172 26.87 -11.50 16.68
C THR A 172 26.86 -11.26 18.18
N GLU A 173 27.93 -11.69 18.87
CA GLU A 173 28.09 -11.56 20.32
C GLU A 173 28.44 -10.12 20.76
N ASN A 174 29.18 -9.39 19.94
CA ASN A 174 29.54 -7.99 20.24
C ASN A 174 28.30 -7.08 20.18
N ILE A 175 28.00 -6.41 21.29
CA ILE A 175 26.82 -5.56 21.46
C ILE A 175 26.82 -4.40 20.46
N GLU A 176 27.95 -3.71 20.29
CA GLU A 176 28.04 -2.58 19.35
C GLU A 176 27.84 -3.01 17.90
N ALA A 177 28.44 -4.13 17.51
CA ALA A 177 28.28 -4.71 16.18
C ALA A 177 26.81 -5.14 15.93
N ARG A 178 26.15 -5.70 16.95
CA ARG A 178 24.77 -6.10 16.90
C ARG A 178 23.83 -4.88 16.75
N GLU A 179 24.06 -3.82 17.51
CA GLU A 179 23.28 -2.59 17.40
C GLU A 179 23.47 -1.92 16.04
N LYS A 180 24.71 -1.88 15.52
CA LYS A 180 25.00 -1.38 14.18
C LYS A 180 24.28 -2.19 13.10
N LEU A 181 24.27 -3.52 13.23
CA LEU A 181 23.57 -4.42 12.31
C LEU A 181 22.05 -4.19 12.37
N LEU A 182 21.46 -4.08 13.57
CA LEU A 182 20.05 -3.78 13.77
C LEU A 182 19.68 -2.42 13.14
N LYS A 183 20.49 -1.40 13.36
CA LYS A 183 20.28 -0.08 12.75
C LYS A 183 20.32 -0.14 11.22
N THR A 184 21.26 -0.92 10.68
CA THR A 184 21.36 -1.13 9.22
C THR A 184 20.13 -1.87 8.68
N ILE A 185 19.68 -2.93 9.33
CA ILE A 185 18.46 -3.67 8.94
C ILE A 185 17.22 -2.78 9.04
N ALA A 186 17.10 -1.97 10.08
CA ALA A 186 15.98 -1.04 10.26
C ALA A 186 15.89 0.03 9.17
N THR A 187 17.04 0.46 8.64
CA THR A 187 17.11 1.47 7.57
C THR A 187 17.03 0.89 6.16
N HIS A 188 17.29 -0.41 6.00
CA HIS A 188 17.27 -1.12 4.72
C HIS A 188 16.13 -2.16 4.71
N SER A 189 15.61 -2.44 3.53
CA SER A 189 14.59 -3.47 3.39
C SER A 189 15.22 -4.87 3.24
N PRO A 190 14.65 -5.94 3.82
CA PRO A 190 15.05 -7.31 3.54
C PRO A 190 14.69 -7.75 2.11
N ILE A 191 14.02 -6.89 1.34
CA ILE A 191 13.72 -7.09 -0.07
C ILE A 191 14.99 -6.80 -0.87
N ALA A 192 15.87 -7.78 -0.96
CA ALA A 192 17.12 -7.72 -1.70
C ALA A 192 17.28 -9.01 -2.53
N TRP A 193 17.82 -8.89 -3.73
CA TRP A 193 17.96 -10.02 -4.65
C TRP A 193 19.30 -10.03 -5.41
N ALA A 194 20.10 -8.96 -5.33
CA ALA A 194 21.35 -8.85 -6.10
C ALA A 194 22.39 -9.93 -5.76
N HIS A 195 22.26 -10.58 -4.62
CA HIS A 195 23.11 -11.69 -4.16
C HIS A 195 22.63 -13.07 -4.66
N ILE A 196 21.47 -13.13 -5.33
CA ILE A 196 20.91 -14.36 -5.88
C ILE A 196 21.26 -14.46 -7.36
N ASN A 197 21.89 -15.55 -7.76
CA ASN A 197 22.11 -15.83 -9.19
C ASN A 197 20.85 -16.44 -9.81
N MET A 198 20.04 -15.59 -10.44
CA MET A 198 18.78 -16.03 -11.07
C MET A 198 18.97 -16.92 -12.30
N LEU A 199 20.17 -16.96 -12.87
CA LEU A 199 20.52 -17.73 -14.06
C LEU A 199 21.47 -18.89 -13.74
N GLY A 200 21.71 -19.15 -12.45
CA GLY A 200 22.56 -20.23 -11.99
C GLY A 200 21.91 -21.61 -12.14
N GLU A 201 22.72 -22.64 -12.06
CA GLU A 201 22.26 -24.02 -11.94
C GLU A 201 21.69 -24.24 -10.52
N TYR A 202 20.64 -25.03 -10.44
CA TYR A 202 20.00 -25.38 -9.18
C TYR A 202 20.41 -26.82 -8.83
N ASP A 203 21.12 -26.97 -7.71
CA ASP A 203 21.48 -28.26 -7.15
C ASP A 203 20.58 -28.57 -5.95
N PHE A 204 19.84 -29.68 -6.04
CA PHE A 204 18.92 -30.17 -5.01
C PHE A 204 19.47 -31.45 -4.34
N SER A 205 20.78 -31.69 -4.40
CA SER A 205 21.38 -32.84 -3.73
C SER A 205 21.15 -32.78 -2.21
N ASP A 206 21.04 -33.95 -1.58
CA ASP A 206 20.82 -34.07 -0.13
C ASP A 206 21.94 -33.43 0.68
N GLU A 207 23.17 -33.43 0.18
CA GLU A 207 24.32 -32.79 0.82
C GLU A 207 24.15 -31.28 0.94
N ILE A 208 23.71 -30.61 -0.13
CA ILE A 208 23.45 -29.16 -0.15
C ILE A 208 22.20 -28.83 0.69
N LEU A 209 21.18 -29.68 0.65
CA LEU A 209 19.99 -29.51 1.48
C LEU A 209 20.33 -29.63 2.98
N GLN A 210 21.21 -30.53 3.37
CA GLN A 210 21.68 -30.66 4.75
C GLN A 210 22.52 -29.44 5.18
N ASP A 211 23.37 -28.93 4.33
CA ASP A 211 24.17 -27.72 4.61
C ASP A 211 23.30 -26.46 4.67
N SER A 212 22.26 -26.38 3.84
CA SER A 212 21.28 -25.29 3.86
C SER A 212 20.41 -25.31 5.13
N THR A 213 20.22 -26.46 5.80
CA THR A 213 19.58 -26.55 7.12
C THR A 213 20.38 -25.81 8.19
N GLY A 214 21.67 -25.60 7.99
CA GLY A 214 22.48 -24.70 8.80
C GLY A 214 22.06 -23.24 8.76
N ILE A 215 21.14 -22.82 7.85
CA ILE A 215 20.53 -21.48 7.81
C ILE A 215 19.40 -21.37 8.84
N LEU A 216 18.78 -22.48 9.20
CA LEU A 216 17.78 -22.50 10.27
C LEU A 216 18.49 -22.38 11.63
N PRO A 217 17.96 -21.59 12.57
CA PRO A 217 18.51 -21.54 13.91
C PRO A 217 18.49 -22.95 14.51
N PRO A 218 19.52 -23.37 15.25
CA PRO A 218 19.45 -24.61 16.03
C PRO A 218 18.22 -24.55 16.94
N LYS A 219 17.49 -25.65 17.02
CA LYS A 219 16.31 -25.77 17.88
C LYS A 219 16.65 -25.48 19.33
#